data_986f362f324ef6472652ccd836b4c3ff
#
_entry.id   986f362f324ef6472652ccd836b4c3ff
#
_cell.length_a   1.000
_cell.length_b   1.000
_cell.length_c   1.000
_cell.angle_alpha   90.00
_cell.angle_beta   90.00
_cell.angle_gamma   90.00
#
_symmetry.space_group_name_H-M   'P 1'
#
loop_
_entity.id
_entity.type
_entity.pdbx_description
1 polymer ?
#
loop_
_entity_poly.entity_id
_entity_poly.type
_entity_poly.pdbx_seq_one_letter_code
_entity_poly.pdbx_strand_id
1 'polypeptide(L)'
;MKYNFYIISIFFFSLILPAIDATTEDGKKVILHNDGTWKFENPAENAKFNLVEFKGARFESHEKNYAREENPNAHIRAFFQFQNNSDRKIVAIRYKFSLVDPFDEVLYYSIVKDNVIINAGETSKMDTYYYFEDTFQKDDTYDIIIDPVLSNNLRAKVKIMMIVFENGTKVKYN
;
A
#
# COMPACT_ATOMS: atom_id res chain seq x y z
N MET A 1 61.08 -1.62 -38.32
CA MET A 1 60.43 -1.40 -37.06
C MET A 1 59.09 -2.15 -37.10
N LYS A 2 58.95 -3.28 -36.36
CA LYS A 2 57.70 -4.08 -36.27
C LYS A 2 57.06 -3.72 -34.95
N TYR A 3 55.86 -3.13 -35.00
CA TYR A 3 55.02 -2.89 -33.82
C TYR A 3 54.15 -4.10 -33.55
N ASN A 4 54.38 -4.78 -32.41
CA ASN A 4 53.49 -5.80 -31.91
C ASN A 4 52.33 -5.15 -31.17
N PHE A 5 51.10 -5.28 -31.67
CA PHE A 5 49.87 -4.87 -31.01
C PHE A 5 49.41 -6.01 -30.11
N TYR A 6 49.48 -5.83 -28.80
CA TYR A 6 48.84 -6.74 -27.84
C TYR A 6 47.38 -6.31 -27.63
N ILE A 7 46.47 -7.14 -28.08
CA ILE A 7 45.01 -7.00 -27.78
C ILE A 7 44.80 -7.58 -26.40
N ILE A 8 44.56 -6.70 -25.39
CA ILE A 8 44.12 -7.10 -24.06
C ILE A 8 42.60 -7.30 -24.13
N SER A 9 42.17 -8.58 -24.19
CA SER A 9 40.77 -8.97 -24.09
C SER A 9 40.35 -8.88 -22.64
N ILE A 10 39.61 -7.82 -22.27
CA ILE A 10 38.99 -7.69 -20.94
C ILE A 10 37.73 -8.58 -20.93
N PHE A 11 37.82 -9.75 -20.32
CA PHE A 11 36.66 -10.56 -20.00
C PHE A 11 35.89 -9.90 -18.88
N PHE A 12 34.73 -9.29 -19.19
CA PHE A 12 33.74 -8.91 -18.22
C PHE A 12 33.07 -10.18 -17.68
N PHE A 13 33.52 -10.65 -16.53
CA PHE A 13 32.83 -11.66 -15.75
C PHE A 13 31.61 -11.00 -15.11
N SER A 14 30.44 -11.16 -15.73
CA SER A 14 29.16 -10.84 -15.09
C SER A 14 29.00 -11.78 -13.89
N LEU A 15 29.26 -11.30 -12.68
CA LEU A 15 28.92 -12.00 -11.45
C LEU A 15 27.39 -12.05 -11.37
N ILE A 16 26.81 -13.16 -11.80
CA ILE A 16 25.43 -13.50 -11.49
C ILE A 16 25.47 -13.89 -9.99
N LEU A 17 25.13 -12.91 -9.14
CA LEU A 17 24.95 -13.19 -7.71
C LEU A 17 23.72 -14.11 -7.58
N PRO A 18 23.85 -15.25 -6.90
CA PRO A 18 22.70 -16.13 -6.66
C PRO A 18 21.66 -15.40 -5.80
N ALA A 19 20.37 -15.72 -6.01
CA ALA A 19 19.33 -15.29 -5.11
C ALA A 19 19.66 -15.73 -3.68
N ILE A 20 19.40 -14.85 -2.71
CA ILE A 20 19.71 -15.12 -1.30
C ILE A 20 18.46 -15.73 -0.65
N ASP A 21 18.58 -16.92 -0.10
CA ASP A 21 17.55 -17.52 0.73
C ASP A 21 17.53 -16.83 2.11
N ALA A 22 16.35 -16.39 2.53
CA ALA A 22 16.13 -15.79 3.83
C ALA A 22 14.93 -16.46 4.52
N THR A 23 14.81 -16.25 5.82
CA THR A 23 13.67 -16.73 6.60
C THR A 23 13.03 -15.54 7.31
N THR A 24 11.71 -15.40 7.18
CA THR A 24 10.95 -14.37 7.89
C THR A 24 10.91 -14.67 9.40
N GLU A 25 10.56 -13.68 10.21
CA GLU A 25 10.47 -13.82 11.67
C GLU A 25 9.50 -14.93 12.11
N ASP A 26 8.46 -15.20 11.30
CA ASP A 26 7.50 -16.30 11.51
C ASP A 26 7.94 -17.64 10.87
N GLY A 27 9.23 -17.76 10.49
CA GLY A 27 9.85 -19.01 10.05
C GLY A 27 9.59 -19.42 8.60
N LYS A 28 9.04 -18.52 7.76
CA LYS A 28 8.77 -18.82 6.35
C LYS A 28 9.99 -18.51 5.48
N LYS A 29 10.30 -19.41 4.58
CA LYS A 29 11.40 -19.22 3.62
C LYS A 29 11.00 -18.26 2.49
N VAL A 30 11.89 -17.32 2.20
CA VAL A 30 11.77 -16.34 1.14
C VAL A 30 13.04 -16.32 0.27
N ILE A 31 12.85 -16.01 -0.99
CA ILE A 31 13.94 -15.81 -1.95
C ILE A 31 14.02 -14.30 -2.22
N LEU A 32 15.18 -13.71 -1.92
CA LEU A 32 15.49 -12.32 -2.21
C LEU A 32 16.12 -12.21 -3.61
N HIS A 33 15.58 -11.33 -4.43
CA HIS A 33 16.11 -11.04 -5.77
C HIS A 33 17.06 -9.83 -5.73
N ASN A 34 17.98 -9.76 -6.69
CA ASN A 34 18.98 -8.69 -6.79
C ASN A 34 18.37 -7.30 -7.07
N ASP A 35 17.13 -7.24 -7.51
CA ASP A 35 16.38 -6.00 -7.74
C ASP A 35 15.70 -5.46 -6.48
N GLY A 36 15.96 -6.10 -5.31
CA GLY A 36 15.35 -5.75 -4.03
C GLY A 36 13.96 -6.33 -3.82
N THR A 37 13.42 -7.09 -4.77
CA THR A 37 12.16 -7.80 -4.60
C THR A 37 12.38 -9.14 -3.89
N TRP A 38 11.30 -9.69 -3.33
CA TRP A 38 11.33 -10.99 -2.70
C TRP A 38 10.05 -11.78 -2.96
N LYS A 39 10.11 -13.09 -2.82
CA LYS A 39 8.96 -13.98 -2.88
C LYS A 39 9.11 -15.13 -1.88
N PHE A 40 7.99 -15.70 -1.44
CA PHE A 40 8.05 -16.94 -0.66
C PHE A 40 8.53 -18.11 -1.53
N GLU A 41 9.32 -19.02 -0.96
CA GLU A 41 9.71 -20.25 -1.63
C GLU A 41 8.48 -21.12 -1.94
N ASN A 42 7.48 -21.11 -1.03
CA ASN A 42 6.22 -21.81 -1.24
C ASN A 42 5.25 -21.01 -2.14
N PRO A 43 4.89 -21.51 -3.33
CA PRO A 43 3.94 -20.85 -4.23
C PRO A 43 2.57 -20.56 -3.60
N ALA A 44 2.10 -21.38 -2.68
CA ALA A 44 0.83 -21.17 -1.97
C ALA A 44 0.88 -19.94 -1.03
N GLU A 45 2.03 -19.64 -0.43
CA GLU A 45 2.22 -18.43 0.36
C GLU A 45 2.24 -17.17 -0.54
N ASN A 46 2.92 -17.23 -1.69
CA ASN A 46 2.90 -16.15 -2.67
C ASN A 46 1.47 -15.86 -3.17
N ALA A 47 0.71 -16.90 -3.51
CA ALA A 47 -0.68 -16.77 -3.93
C ALA A 47 -1.55 -16.11 -2.83
N LYS A 48 -1.32 -16.45 -1.56
CA LYS A 48 -2.03 -15.85 -0.43
C LYS A 48 -1.76 -14.35 -0.29
N PHE A 49 -0.53 -13.89 -0.54
CA PHE A 49 -0.16 -12.48 -0.40
C PHE A 49 -0.63 -11.60 -1.56
N ASN A 50 -0.94 -12.19 -2.70
CA ASN A 50 -1.38 -11.46 -3.89
C ASN A 50 -2.90 -11.44 -4.08
N LEU A 51 -3.71 -11.94 -3.10
CA LEU A 51 -5.17 -11.97 -3.26
C LEU A 51 -5.81 -10.57 -3.28
N VAL A 52 -5.21 -9.60 -2.61
CA VAL A 52 -5.63 -8.19 -2.63
C VAL A 52 -4.41 -7.29 -2.72
N GLU A 53 -4.49 -6.31 -3.60
CA GLU A 53 -3.46 -5.29 -3.81
C GLU A 53 -4.02 -3.91 -3.53
N PHE A 54 -3.29 -3.07 -2.80
CA PHE A 54 -3.59 -1.65 -2.67
C PHE A 54 -3.16 -0.92 -3.95
N LYS A 55 -4.10 -0.25 -4.62
CA LYS A 55 -3.85 0.43 -5.90
C LYS A 55 -3.56 1.92 -5.74
N GLY A 56 -3.93 2.51 -4.63
CA GLY A 56 -3.67 3.91 -4.36
C GLY A 56 -4.69 4.56 -3.44
N ALA A 57 -4.41 5.82 -3.11
CA ALA A 57 -5.29 6.69 -2.35
C ALA A 57 -5.55 7.99 -3.09
N ARG A 58 -6.69 8.60 -2.82
CA ARG A 58 -7.05 9.95 -3.26
C ARG A 58 -7.49 10.75 -2.05
N PHE A 59 -7.04 12.00 -1.98
CA PHE A 59 -7.37 12.93 -0.91
C PHE A 59 -8.12 14.12 -1.48
N GLU A 60 -9.17 14.54 -0.78
CA GLU A 60 -9.98 15.70 -1.14
C GLU A 60 -10.09 16.62 0.07
N SER A 61 -9.69 17.88 -0.07
CA SER A 61 -9.91 18.90 0.95
C SER A 61 -11.22 19.64 0.67
N HIS A 62 -11.97 19.90 1.72
CA HIS A 62 -13.21 20.64 1.69
C HIS A 62 -13.12 21.80 2.68
N GLU A 63 -13.30 23.01 2.19
CA GLU A 63 -13.35 24.18 3.03
C GLU A 63 -14.61 24.18 3.91
N LYS A 64 -14.55 24.94 5.00
CA LYS A 64 -15.67 25.19 5.89
C LYS A 64 -16.86 25.78 5.12
N ASN A 65 -18.04 25.19 5.27
CA ASN A 65 -19.25 25.69 4.63
C ASN A 65 -20.50 25.36 5.47
N TYR A 66 -20.98 26.33 6.20
CA TYR A 66 -22.16 26.19 7.05
C TYR A 66 -23.49 26.04 6.29
N ALA A 67 -23.51 26.25 4.98
CA ALA A 67 -24.71 25.98 4.17
C ALA A 67 -24.86 24.48 3.83
N ARG A 68 -23.86 23.67 4.11
CA ARG A 68 -23.98 22.21 3.99
C ARG A 68 -24.76 21.65 5.19
N GLU A 69 -25.72 20.76 4.91
CA GLU A 69 -26.45 20.03 5.95
C GLU A 69 -25.55 19.03 6.69
N GLU A 70 -24.61 18.37 5.95
CA GLU A 70 -23.64 17.44 6.49
C GLU A 70 -22.22 18.02 6.40
N ASN A 71 -21.43 17.78 7.45
CA ASN A 71 -20.01 18.14 7.52
C ASN A 71 -19.74 19.65 7.22
N PRO A 72 -20.25 20.57 8.02
CA PRO A 72 -20.10 22.01 7.78
C PRO A 72 -18.69 22.51 8.00
N ASN A 73 -17.88 21.83 8.82
CA ASN A 73 -16.51 22.19 9.11
C ASN A 73 -15.57 21.89 7.94
N ALA A 74 -14.39 22.49 7.93
CA ALA A 74 -13.33 22.10 7.02
C ALA A 74 -12.94 20.65 7.30
N HIS A 75 -12.67 19.89 6.24
CA HIS A 75 -12.32 18.48 6.40
C HIS A 75 -11.57 17.92 5.20
N ILE A 76 -10.89 16.79 5.43
CA ILE A 76 -10.25 16.01 4.39
C ILE A 76 -10.93 14.65 4.31
N ARG A 77 -11.18 14.18 3.09
CA ARG A 77 -11.65 12.83 2.76
C ARG A 77 -10.51 12.04 2.15
N ALA A 78 -10.20 10.88 2.72
CA ALA A 78 -9.22 9.95 2.18
C ALA A 78 -9.91 8.70 1.65
N PHE A 79 -9.77 8.43 0.36
CA PHE A 79 -10.32 7.29 -0.36
C PHE A 79 -9.21 6.28 -0.64
N PHE A 80 -9.50 5.00 -0.49
CA PHE A 80 -8.57 3.92 -0.75
C PHE A 80 -9.11 2.98 -1.81
N GLN A 81 -8.23 2.51 -2.70
CA GLN A 81 -8.59 1.61 -3.77
C GLN A 81 -7.83 0.29 -3.67
N PHE A 82 -8.56 -0.81 -3.83
CA PHE A 82 -8.04 -2.16 -3.73
C PHE A 82 -8.42 -2.97 -4.97
N GLN A 83 -7.48 -3.77 -5.47
CA GLN A 83 -7.70 -4.77 -6.53
C GLN A 83 -7.89 -6.14 -5.89
N ASN A 84 -8.95 -6.84 -6.25
CA ASN A 84 -9.15 -8.23 -5.90
C ASN A 84 -8.52 -9.12 -6.98
N ASN A 85 -7.39 -9.73 -6.67
CA ASN A 85 -6.68 -10.64 -7.58
C ASN A 85 -7.11 -12.11 -7.41
N SER A 86 -8.11 -12.37 -6.55
CA SER A 86 -8.63 -13.72 -6.33
C SER A 86 -9.78 -14.04 -7.30
N ASP A 87 -10.14 -15.32 -7.35
CA ASP A 87 -11.29 -15.86 -8.09
C ASP A 87 -12.62 -15.78 -7.32
N ARG A 88 -12.62 -15.13 -6.15
CA ARG A 88 -13.77 -15.03 -5.24
C ARG A 88 -14.08 -13.59 -4.89
N LYS A 89 -15.35 -13.31 -4.63
CA LYS A 89 -15.82 -12.00 -4.20
C LYS A 89 -15.39 -11.71 -2.76
N ILE A 90 -14.76 -10.56 -2.55
CA ILE A 90 -14.40 -10.02 -1.24
C ILE A 90 -15.55 -9.16 -0.74
N VAL A 91 -15.88 -9.30 0.55
CA VAL A 91 -16.96 -8.54 1.22
C VAL A 91 -16.47 -7.67 2.37
N ALA A 92 -15.24 -7.89 2.85
CA ALA A 92 -14.61 -7.02 3.84
C ALA A 92 -13.09 -7.12 3.80
N ILE A 93 -12.42 -6.01 4.11
CA ILE A 93 -10.97 -5.92 4.25
C ILE A 93 -10.65 -5.29 5.60
N ARG A 94 -9.69 -5.87 6.33
CA ARG A 94 -9.05 -5.22 7.47
C ARG A 94 -7.63 -4.85 7.08
N TYR A 95 -7.28 -3.60 7.27
CA TYR A 95 -5.95 -3.09 6.91
C TYR A 95 -5.48 -2.02 7.89
N LYS A 96 -4.17 -1.85 7.99
CA LYS A 96 -3.55 -0.67 8.56
C LYS A 96 -3.18 0.26 7.42
N PHE A 97 -3.53 1.53 7.52
CA PHE A 97 -2.97 2.55 6.65
C PHE A 97 -2.12 3.52 7.46
N SER A 98 -1.14 4.11 6.80
CA SER A 98 -0.34 5.22 7.32
C SER A 98 -0.32 6.32 6.28
N LEU A 99 -0.59 7.55 6.70
CA LEU A 99 -0.39 8.75 5.91
C LEU A 99 1.05 9.21 6.15
N VAL A 100 1.78 9.42 5.07
CA VAL A 100 3.19 9.76 5.13
C VAL A 100 3.50 10.98 4.28
N ASP A 101 4.48 11.75 4.71
CA ASP A 101 5.04 12.87 3.97
C ASP A 101 6.01 12.43 2.84
N PRO A 102 6.62 13.35 2.07
CA PRO A 102 7.61 13.00 1.05
C PRO A 102 8.87 12.31 1.57
N PHE A 103 9.18 12.46 2.86
CA PHE A 103 10.35 11.84 3.51
C PHE A 103 10.04 10.47 4.11
N ASP A 104 8.80 9.96 3.89
CA ASP A 104 8.29 8.72 4.47
C ASP A 104 8.05 8.76 5.99
N GLU A 105 8.04 9.97 6.59
CA GLU A 105 7.66 10.16 7.97
C GLU A 105 6.16 9.95 8.15
N VAL A 106 5.79 9.21 9.19
CA VAL A 106 4.39 8.85 9.45
C VAL A 106 3.70 10.02 10.17
N LEU A 107 2.78 10.68 9.49
CA LEU A 107 1.97 11.77 10.03
C LEU A 107 0.75 11.25 10.81
N TYR A 108 0.14 10.15 10.32
CA TYR A 108 -1.02 9.51 10.94
C TYR A 108 -1.09 8.03 10.57
N TYR A 109 -1.68 7.20 11.42
CA TYR A 109 -2.04 5.83 11.07
C TYR A 109 -3.32 5.38 11.75
N SER A 110 -4.00 4.42 11.15
CA SER A 110 -5.16 3.77 11.73
C SER A 110 -5.32 2.32 11.24
N ILE A 111 -6.06 1.52 11.99
CA ILE A 111 -6.47 0.16 11.61
C ILE A 111 -7.96 0.17 11.33
N VAL A 112 -8.31 -0.24 10.13
CA VAL A 112 -9.66 -0.19 9.59
C VAL A 112 -10.22 -1.58 9.38
N LYS A 113 -11.53 -1.68 9.58
CA LYS A 113 -12.36 -2.77 9.08
C LYS A 113 -13.37 -2.16 8.12
N ASP A 114 -13.17 -2.40 6.85
CA ASP A 114 -13.96 -1.82 5.78
C ASP A 114 -14.86 -2.90 5.15
N ASN A 115 -16.16 -2.63 5.11
CA ASN A 115 -17.12 -3.46 4.40
C ASN A 115 -17.12 -3.02 2.94
N VAL A 116 -16.28 -3.64 2.15
CA VAL A 116 -16.10 -3.33 0.74
C VAL A 116 -16.49 -4.53 -0.12
N ILE A 117 -17.24 -4.28 -1.19
CA ILE A 117 -17.60 -5.34 -2.14
C ILE A 117 -16.70 -5.22 -3.36
N ILE A 118 -15.86 -6.25 -3.58
CA ILE A 118 -14.98 -6.32 -4.74
C ILE A 118 -15.15 -7.69 -5.40
N ASN A 119 -15.74 -7.72 -6.59
CA ASN A 119 -15.89 -8.97 -7.34
C ASN A 119 -14.51 -9.54 -7.75
N ALA A 120 -14.49 -10.81 -8.10
CA ALA A 120 -13.27 -11.48 -8.59
C ALA A 120 -12.66 -10.73 -9.76
N GLY A 121 -11.36 -10.41 -9.67
CA GLY A 121 -10.63 -9.68 -10.71
C GLY A 121 -10.94 -8.18 -10.83
N GLU A 122 -11.83 -7.64 -10.01
CA GLU A 122 -12.22 -6.22 -10.07
C GLU A 122 -11.47 -5.35 -9.07
N THR A 123 -11.54 -4.04 -9.31
CA THR A 123 -11.04 -3.00 -8.42
C THR A 123 -12.21 -2.40 -7.63
N SER A 124 -11.98 -2.08 -6.34
CA SER A 124 -12.99 -1.44 -5.49
C SER A 124 -13.37 -0.06 -6.02
N LYS A 125 -14.64 0.32 -5.80
CA LYS A 125 -15.07 1.71 -5.99
C LYS A 125 -14.47 2.57 -4.87
N MET A 126 -14.16 3.84 -5.20
CA MET A 126 -13.75 4.85 -4.21
C MET A 126 -14.99 5.64 -3.73
N ASP A 127 -15.96 4.94 -3.16
CA ASP A 127 -17.22 5.50 -2.68
C ASP A 127 -17.30 5.62 -1.16
N THR A 128 -16.40 4.96 -0.44
CA THR A 128 -16.21 5.10 1.00
C THR A 128 -14.93 5.86 1.30
N TYR A 129 -14.94 6.66 2.36
CA TYR A 129 -13.81 7.51 2.73
C TYR A 129 -13.57 7.55 4.23
N TYR A 130 -12.31 7.81 4.61
CA TYR A 130 -11.92 8.28 5.93
C TYR A 130 -12.11 9.78 6.00
N TYR A 131 -12.59 10.23 7.15
CA TYR A 131 -12.94 11.61 7.40
C TYR A 131 -12.05 12.19 8.48
N PHE A 132 -11.40 13.32 8.18
CA PHE A 132 -10.57 14.09 9.10
C PHE A 132 -11.12 15.50 9.17
N GLU A 133 -11.79 15.83 10.25
CA GLU A 133 -12.44 17.11 10.46
C GLU A 133 -11.51 18.07 11.20
N ASP A 134 -11.54 19.35 10.81
CA ASP A 134 -11.01 20.45 11.61
C ASP A 134 -11.91 20.63 12.85
N THR A 135 -11.43 20.14 13.98
CA THR A 135 -12.14 20.20 15.26
C THR A 135 -11.77 21.43 16.08
N PHE A 136 -10.90 22.31 15.55
CA PHE A 136 -10.32 23.46 16.27
C PHE A 136 -9.53 23.07 17.53
N GLN A 137 -9.21 21.80 17.71
CA GLN A 137 -8.29 21.34 18.74
C GLN A 137 -6.87 21.46 18.20
N LYS A 138 -5.97 21.99 19.05
CA LYS A 138 -4.58 22.10 18.66
C LYS A 138 -3.98 20.72 18.31
N ASP A 139 -3.26 20.66 17.19
CA ASP A 139 -2.57 19.47 16.72
C ASP A 139 -3.53 18.30 16.37
N ASP A 140 -4.76 18.58 15.91
CA ASP A 140 -5.62 17.54 15.39
C ASP A 140 -5.06 16.98 14.04
N THR A 141 -5.56 15.82 13.62
CA THR A 141 -5.04 15.17 12.41
C THR A 141 -5.26 16.02 11.17
N TYR A 142 -6.34 16.81 11.11
CA TYR A 142 -6.60 17.72 10.01
C TYR A 142 -5.45 18.73 9.84
N ASP A 143 -5.05 19.40 10.92
CA ASP A 143 -3.96 20.40 10.91
C ASP A 143 -2.63 19.80 10.43
N ILE A 144 -2.36 18.56 10.80
CA ILE A 144 -1.10 17.88 10.44
C ILE A 144 -1.06 17.53 8.94
N ILE A 145 -2.20 17.17 8.35
CA ILE A 145 -2.22 16.62 6.98
C ILE A 145 -2.72 17.60 5.91
N ILE A 146 -3.29 18.78 6.29
CA ILE A 146 -3.91 19.69 5.31
C ILE A 146 -2.89 20.26 4.32
N ASP A 147 -1.74 20.74 4.78
CA ASP A 147 -0.69 21.29 3.91
C ASP A 147 -0.13 20.24 2.94
N PRO A 148 0.22 19.01 3.39
CA PRO A 148 0.55 17.90 2.49
C PRO A 148 -0.53 17.57 1.46
N VAL A 149 -1.82 17.65 1.81
CA VAL A 149 -2.93 17.43 0.86
C VAL A 149 -2.98 18.54 -0.19
N LEU A 150 -2.97 19.81 0.23
CA LEU A 150 -3.05 20.97 -0.66
C LEU A 150 -1.85 21.04 -1.62
N SER A 151 -0.67 20.64 -1.17
CA SER A 151 0.54 20.57 -2.00
C SER A 151 0.66 19.28 -2.82
N ASN A 152 -0.32 18.37 -2.75
CA ASN A 152 -0.32 17.05 -3.40
C ASN A 152 0.90 16.18 -3.03
N ASN A 153 1.37 16.31 -1.80
CA ASN A 153 2.55 15.61 -1.27
C ASN A 153 2.20 14.50 -0.26
N LEU A 154 0.91 14.39 0.13
CA LEU A 154 0.47 13.33 1.03
C LEU A 154 0.41 11.99 0.30
N ARG A 155 0.97 10.95 0.90
CA ARG A 155 0.92 9.57 0.40
C ARG A 155 0.33 8.64 1.43
N ALA A 156 -0.23 7.52 0.96
CA ALA A 156 -0.71 6.46 1.83
C ALA A 156 0.12 5.18 1.64
N LYS A 157 0.50 4.55 2.74
CA LYS A 157 1.03 3.19 2.79
C LYS A 157 -0.02 2.30 3.44
N VAL A 158 -0.30 1.14 2.83
CA VAL A 158 -1.33 0.22 3.31
C VAL A 158 -0.74 -1.17 3.52
N LYS A 159 -1.01 -1.74 4.71
CA LYS A 159 -0.73 -3.15 5.02
C LYS A 159 -2.07 -3.87 5.21
N ILE A 160 -2.38 -4.80 4.30
CA ILE A 160 -3.55 -5.68 4.44
C ILE A 160 -3.30 -6.63 5.62
N MET A 161 -4.31 -6.77 6.48
CA MET A 161 -4.24 -7.64 7.67
C MET A 161 -5.19 -8.84 7.56
N MET A 162 -6.33 -8.68 6.89
CA MET A 162 -7.31 -9.74 6.69
C MET A 162 -8.23 -9.40 5.54
N ILE A 163 -8.66 -10.40 4.80
CA ILE A 163 -9.79 -10.33 3.88
C ILE A 163 -10.86 -11.33 4.28
N VAL A 164 -12.11 -11.02 3.95
CA VAL A 164 -13.27 -11.88 4.15
C VAL A 164 -13.96 -12.04 2.80
N PHE A 165 -14.18 -13.28 2.39
CA PHE A 165 -14.92 -13.63 1.19
C PHE A 165 -16.42 -13.78 1.47
N GLU A 166 -17.23 -13.68 0.42
CA GLU A 166 -18.70 -13.79 0.51
C GLU A 166 -19.19 -15.10 1.19
N ASN A 167 -18.44 -16.20 1.03
CA ASN A 167 -18.73 -17.47 1.68
C ASN A 167 -18.30 -17.55 3.15
N GLY A 168 -17.87 -16.43 3.76
CA GLY A 168 -17.41 -16.35 5.15
C GLY A 168 -15.95 -16.80 5.38
N THR A 169 -15.26 -17.30 4.37
CA THR A 169 -13.82 -17.66 4.50
C THR A 169 -12.99 -16.42 4.78
N LYS A 170 -12.06 -16.56 5.74
CA LYS A 170 -11.14 -15.48 6.13
C LYS A 170 -9.70 -15.85 5.81
N VAL A 171 -8.96 -14.92 5.21
CA VAL A 171 -7.51 -15.02 5.03
C VAL A 171 -6.84 -13.93 5.84
N LYS A 172 -5.97 -14.34 6.78
CA LYS A 172 -5.17 -13.42 7.60
C LYS A 172 -3.79 -13.29 6.99
N TYR A 173 -3.25 -12.07 7.05
CA TYR A 173 -1.88 -11.71 6.70
C TYR A 173 -1.13 -11.35 7.98
N ASN A 174 0.10 -11.80 8.10
CA ASN A 174 0.96 -11.51 9.26
C ASN A 174 1.80 -10.26 9.03
#